data_07936ad63c28f4d5c647ee76bb2ece8c
#
_entry.id   07936ad63c28f4d5c647ee76bb2ece8c
#
_cell.length_a   1.000
_cell.length_b   1.000
_cell.length_c   1.000
_cell.angle_alpha   90.00
_cell.angle_beta   90.00
_cell.angle_gamma   90.00
#
_symmetry.space_group_name_H-M   'P 1'
#
loop_
_entity.id
_entity.type
_entity.pdbx_description
1 polymer ?
#
loop_
_entity_poly.entity_id
_entity_poly.type
_entity_poly.pdbx_seq_one_letter_code
_entity_poly.pdbx_strand_id
1 'polypeptide(L)'
;MKKESKTILDNPKHIFVIAEAGSNWKAGSYDKDIKRATNLIKVAAKSGADAIKFQTYNPKTVYVPNAGKSRYLTKSGINKNIFELFQEYSMPHKMLKDLSIICKKEKILFMSTPFSVDDAKEVNKFVKIHKIAAFEINHVRLLEYLASTKKPIIISTG
;
A
#
# COMPACT_ATOMS: atom_id res chain seq x y z
N MET A 1 7.53 -7.04 -33.02
CA MET A 1 7.51 -7.60 -31.64
C MET A 1 8.02 -6.53 -30.70
N LYS A 2 7.15 -5.97 -29.83
CA LYS A 2 7.58 -5.04 -28.77
C LYS A 2 8.39 -5.88 -27.76
N LYS A 3 9.66 -5.50 -27.48
CA LYS A 3 10.42 -6.04 -26.38
C LYS A 3 9.62 -5.82 -25.08
N GLU A 4 9.10 -6.90 -24.51
CA GLU A 4 8.55 -6.85 -23.15
C GLU A 4 9.65 -6.35 -22.23
N SER A 5 9.38 -5.28 -21.53
CA SER A 5 10.33 -4.75 -20.55
C SER A 5 10.40 -5.75 -19.41
N LYS A 6 11.51 -6.48 -19.29
CA LYS A 6 11.76 -7.40 -18.17
C LYS A 6 11.64 -6.62 -16.87
N THR A 7 10.74 -7.05 -16.01
CA THR A 7 10.61 -6.50 -14.65
C THR A 7 11.56 -7.23 -13.72
N ILE A 8 11.83 -6.64 -12.54
CA ILE A 8 12.61 -7.32 -11.50
C ILE A 8 11.96 -8.66 -11.07
N LEU A 9 10.64 -8.79 -11.28
CA LEU A 9 9.87 -10.01 -10.98
C LEU A 9 10.18 -11.16 -11.95
N ASP A 10 10.77 -10.87 -13.11
CA ASP A 10 11.07 -11.88 -14.14
C ASP A 10 12.44 -12.56 -13.93
N ASN A 11 13.16 -12.24 -12.87
CA ASN A 11 14.46 -12.85 -12.58
C ASN A 11 14.28 -14.12 -11.74
N PRO A 12 14.40 -15.32 -12.32
CA PRO A 12 14.17 -16.58 -11.60
C PRO A 12 15.23 -16.89 -10.53
N LYS A 13 16.33 -16.14 -10.52
CA LYS A 13 17.43 -16.29 -9.55
C LYS A 13 17.35 -15.30 -8.39
N HIS A 14 16.32 -14.45 -8.37
CA HIS A 14 16.14 -13.42 -7.35
C HIS A 14 14.80 -13.59 -6.62
N ILE A 15 14.85 -13.66 -5.30
CA ILE A 15 13.65 -13.64 -4.45
C ILE A 15 13.29 -12.19 -4.20
N PHE A 16 12.15 -11.75 -4.73
CA PHE A 16 11.66 -10.39 -4.57
C PHE A 16 11.05 -10.21 -3.16
N VAL A 17 11.71 -9.43 -2.32
CA VAL A 17 11.34 -9.20 -0.93
C VAL A 17 10.62 -7.87 -0.77
N ILE A 18 9.38 -7.92 -0.27
CA ILE A 18 8.56 -6.74 0.03
C ILE A 18 8.47 -6.56 1.53
N ALA A 19 9.05 -5.48 2.06
CA ALA A 19 8.85 -5.07 3.44
C ALA A 19 7.45 -4.45 3.61
N GLU A 20 6.67 -4.96 4.57
CA GLU A 20 5.31 -4.47 4.84
C GLU A 20 5.34 -3.37 5.90
N ALA A 21 5.10 -2.13 5.50
CA ALA A 21 4.91 -1.00 6.41
C ALA A 21 3.43 -0.85 6.83
N GLY A 22 2.51 -1.19 5.94
CA GLY A 22 1.07 -1.10 6.22
C GLY A 22 0.66 0.28 6.72
N SER A 23 0.05 0.32 7.90
CA SER A 23 -0.34 1.55 8.62
C SER A 23 0.62 1.94 9.76
N ASN A 24 1.77 1.28 9.90
CA ASN A 24 2.74 1.52 10.98
C ASN A 24 3.46 2.88 10.89
N TRP A 25 3.24 3.61 9.81
CA TRP A 25 3.74 4.96 9.61
C TRP A 25 3.05 5.99 10.52
N LYS A 26 1.83 5.71 11.04
CA LYS A 26 1.05 6.65 11.84
C LYS A 26 1.72 6.96 13.17
N ALA A 27 1.94 8.25 13.45
CA ALA A 27 2.63 8.75 14.65
C ALA A 27 2.00 10.01 15.25
N GLY A 28 0.94 10.55 14.61
CA GLY A 28 0.17 11.72 15.10
C GLY A 28 0.08 12.84 14.07
N SER A 29 0.97 13.84 14.13
CA SER A 29 0.99 14.90 13.12
C SER A 29 1.63 14.44 11.81
N TYR A 30 1.32 15.15 10.71
CA TYR A 30 1.88 14.84 9.39
C TYR A 30 3.42 14.74 9.39
N ASP A 31 4.11 15.66 10.06
CA ASP A 31 5.57 15.66 10.13
C ASP A 31 6.11 14.45 10.89
N LYS A 32 5.44 14.06 11.98
CA LYS A 32 5.77 12.83 12.73
C LYS A 32 5.50 11.59 11.89
N ASP A 33 4.39 11.56 11.14
CA ASP A 33 4.01 10.49 10.24
C ASP A 33 5.06 10.30 9.14
N ILE A 34 5.47 11.38 8.45
CA ILE A 34 6.53 11.37 7.43
C ILE A 34 7.86 10.92 8.03
N LYS A 35 8.24 11.42 9.20
CA LYS A 35 9.48 11.02 9.87
C LYS A 35 9.50 9.52 10.18
N ARG A 36 8.40 8.98 10.71
CA ARG A 36 8.27 7.55 11.00
C ARG A 36 8.30 6.72 9.71
N ALA A 37 7.53 7.10 8.68
CA ALA A 37 7.53 6.43 7.39
C ALA A 37 8.92 6.43 6.74
N THR A 38 9.64 7.57 6.82
CA THR A 38 11.03 7.66 6.36
C THR A 38 11.96 6.66 7.06
N ASN A 39 11.81 6.50 8.37
CA ASN A 39 12.60 5.52 9.11
C ASN A 39 12.29 4.08 8.69
N LEU A 40 11.00 3.75 8.47
CA LEU A 40 10.59 2.43 7.95
C LEU A 40 11.21 2.16 6.57
N ILE A 41 11.19 3.16 5.67
CA ILE A 41 11.80 3.04 4.34
C ILE A 41 13.30 2.78 4.45
N LYS A 42 14.01 3.55 5.29
CA LYS A 42 15.46 3.38 5.49
C LYS A 42 15.81 2.02 6.06
N VAL A 43 15.05 1.55 7.05
CA VAL A 43 15.27 0.22 7.64
C VAL A 43 15.04 -0.86 6.60
N ALA A 44 13.95 -0.80 5.83
CA ALA A 44 13.65 -1.76 4.77
C ALA A 44 14.77 -1.80 3.72
N ALA A 45 15.21 -0.64 3.22
CA ALA A 45 16.29 -0.54 2.24
C ALA A 45 17.61 -1.10 2.79
N LYS A 46 17.98 -0.73 4.02
CA LYS A 46 19.20 -1.23 4.68
C LYS A 46 19.18 -2.73 4.92
N SER A 47 17.99 -3.31 5.13
CA SER A 47 17.80 -4.76 5.32
C SER A 47 17.80 -5.55 4.01
N GLY A 48 17.96 -4.90 2.86
CA GLY A 48 18.04 -5.55 1.56
C GLY A 48 16.68 -5.87 0.93
N ALA A 49 15.58 -5.27 1.41
CA ALA A 49 14.28 -5.43 0.74
C ALA A 49 14.27 -4.71 -0.62
N ASP A 50 13.62 -5.31 -1.62
CA ASP A 50 13.45 -4.74 -2.95
C ASP A 50 12.39 -3.65 -3.00
N ALA A 51 11.37 -3.79 -2.17
CA ALA A 51 10.26 -2.87 -2.08
C ALA A 51 9.80 -2.67 -0.64
N ILE A 52 9.20 -1.51 -0.37
CA ILE A 52 8.42 -1.28 0.83
C ILE A 52 6.98 -0.97 0.43
N LYS A 53 6.01 -1.59 1.13
CA LYS A 53 4.60 -1.49 0.81
C LYS A 53 3.78 -0.86 1.93
N PHE A 54 3.02 0.16 1.55
CA PHE A 54 2.01 0.85 2.37
C PHE A 54 0.60 0.44 1.96
N GLN A 55 -0.39 1.09 2.56
CA GLN A 55 -1.80 0.94 2.23
C GLN A 55 -2.39 2.33 1.93
N THR A 56 -3.25 2.41 0.93
CA THR A 56 -3.94 3.64 0.55
C THR A 56 -5.42 3.36 0.43
N TYR A 57 -6.19 3.96 1.32
CA TYR A 57 -7.64 3.80 1.35
C TYR A 57 -8.33 5.07 1.86
N ASN A 58 -9.55 5.26 1.38
CA ASN A 58 -10.48 6.20 1.97
C ASN A 58 -11.48 5.40 2.82
N PRO A 59 -11.64 5.67 4.12
CA PRO A 59 -12.57 4.92 4.98
C PRO A 59 -13.99 4.86 4.42
N LYS A 60 -14.44 5.94 3.77
CA LYS A 60 -15.79 6.05 3.19
C LYS A 60 -16.03 5.10 2.01
N THR A 61 -14.97 4.60 1.35
CA THR A 61 -15.07 3.64 0.23
C THR A 61 -14.88 2.20 0.68
N VAL A 62 -14.42 1.97 1.92
CA VAL A 62 -14.12 0.65 2.47
C VAL A 62 -15.19 0.20 3.47
N TYR A 63 -15.64 1.11 4.34
CA TYR A 63 -16.59 0.80 5.41
C TYR A 63 -17.74 1.81 5.48
N VAL A 64 -18.92 1.33 5.89
CA VAL A 64 -20.02 2.21 6.28
C VAL A 64 -19.74 2.79 7.68
N PRO A 65 -20.24 4.01 8.00
CA PRO A 65 -19.96 4.65 9.29
C PRO A 65 -20.36 3.83 10.52
N ASN A 66 -21.42 3.01 10.40
CA ASN A 66 -21.94 2.15 11.45
C ASN A 66 -21.47 0.69 11.32
N ALA A 67 -20.33 0.43 10.72
CA ALA A 67 -19.77 -0.91 10.52
C ALA A 67 -19.50 -1.70 11.83
N GLY A 68 -19.56 -1.00 12.99
CA GLY A 68 -19.41 -1.64 14.29
C GLY A 68 -17.95 -1.92 14.65
N LYS A 69 -17.74 -2.92 15.52
CA LYS A 69 -16.42 -3.30 16.03
C LYS A 69 -15.98 -4.63 15.41
N SER A 70 -14.71 -4.73 15.08
CA SER A 70 -14.12 -5.99 14.63
C SER A 70 -13.88 -6.92 15.82
N ARG A 71 -14.43 -8.15 15.79
CA ARG A 71 -14.16 -9.17 16.82
C ARG A 71 -12.66 -9.47 16.98
N TYR A 72 -11.92 -9.50 15.88
CA TYR A 72 -10.49 -9.73 15.87
C TYR A 72 -9.74 -8.61 16.60
N LEU A 73 -10.03 -7.34 16.26
CA LEU A 73 -9.40 -6.18 16.87
C LEU A 73 -9.76 -6.03 18.36
N THR A 74 -11.01 -6.35 18.72
CA THR A 74 -11.45 -6.35 20.13
C THR A 74 -10.68 -7.38 20.96
N LYS A 75 -10.42 -8.57 20.43
CA LYS A 75 -9.58 -9.58 21.09
C LYS A 75 -8.14 -9.11 21.30
N SER A 76 -7.65 -8.20 20.44
CA SER A 76 -6.33 -7.59 20.53
C SER A 76 -6.32 -6.29 21.36
N GLY A 77 -7.40 -5.99 22.12
CA GLY A 77 -7.51 -4.81 22.97
C GLY A 77 -7.93 -3.52 22.26
N ILE A 78 -8.22 -3.56 20.96
CA ILE A 78 -8.67 -2.40 20.18
C ILE A 78 -10.20 -2.37 20.18
N ASN A 79 -10.79 -1.51 21.02
CA ASN A 79 -12.24 -1.41 21.20
C ASN A 79 -12.87 -0.18 20.51
N LYS A 80 -12.39 0.15 19.31
CA LYS A 80 -12.89 1.25 18.48
C LYS A 80 -13.85 0.73 17.40
N ASN A 81 -14.71 1.62 16.89
CA ASN A 81 -15.44 1.38 15.66
C ASN A 81 -14.44 1.21 14.51
N ILE A 82 -14.66 0.25 13.62
CA ILE A 82 -13.72 -0.04 12.55
C ILE A 82 -13.59 1.12 11.54
N PHE A 83 -14.69 1.84 11.29
CA PHE A 83 -14.67 3.03 10.43
C PHE A 83 -13.78 4.14 11.04
N GLU A 84 -13.93 4.43 12.33
CA GLU A 84 -13.11 5.41 13.05
C GLU A 84 -11.63 5.02 13.06
N LEU A 85 -11.35 3.73 13.25
CA LEU A 85 -9.98 3.21 13.21
C LEU A 85 -9.38 3.42 11.82
N PHE A 86 -10.09 3.06 10.76
CA PHE A 86 -9.62 3.27 9.39
C PHE A 86 -9.48 4.76 9.05
N GLN A 87 -10.33 5.63 9.60
CA GLN A 87 -10.20 7.06 9.44
C GLN A 87 -8.92 7.61 10.09
N GLU A 88 -8.58 7.13 11.29
CA GLU A 88 -7.36 7.50 11.99
C GLU A 88 -6.09 7.09 11.21
N TYR A 89 -6.10 5.90 10.59
CA TYR A 89 -4.96 5.34 9.86
C TYR A 89 -5.01 5.56 8.34
N SER A 90 -5.94 6.36 7.85
CA SER A 90 -6.02 6.72 6.42
C SER A 90 -4.84 7.58 6.02
N MET A 91 -4.11 7.15 5.00
CA MET A 91 -2.96 7.88 4.46
C MET A 91 -3.44 9.02 3.54
N PRO A 92 -3.07 10.29 3.82
CA PRO A 92 -3.36 11.38 2.90
C PRO A 92 -2.68 11.16 1.54
N HIS A 93 -3.41 11.33 0.42
CA HIS A 93 -2.86 11.11 -0.92
C HIS A 93 -1.58 11.92 -1.21
N LYS A 94 -1.45 13.14 -0.65
CA LYS A 94 -0.22 13.94 -0.77
C LYS A 94 1.03 13.21 -0.26
N MET A 95 0.86 12.34 0.74
CA MET A 95 1.96 11.57 1.33
C MET A 95 2.55 10.55 0.34
N LEU A 96 1.77 10.06 -0.63
CA LEU A 96 2.24 9.11 -1.66
C LEU A 96 3.43 9.68 -2.45
N LYS A 97 3.35 10.96 -2.83
CA LYS A 97 4.43 11.66 -3.53
C LYS A 97 5.69 11.72 -2.66
N ASP A 98 5.56 12.14 -1.41
CA ASP A 98 6.69 12.31 -0.50
C ASP A 98 7.39 10.97 -0.26
N LEU A 99 6.62 9.90 0.02
CA LEU A 99 7.16 8.56 0.23
C LEU A 99 7.84 8.00 -1.04
N SER A 100 7.26 8.24 -2.21
CA SER A 100 7.87 7.79 -3.47
C SER A 100 9.23 8.45 -3.73
N ILE A 101 9.38 9.74 -3.40
CA ILE A 101 10.65 10.48 -3.51
C ILE A 101 11.67 9.90 -2.52
N ILE A 102 11.26 9.64 -1.28
CA ILE A 102 12.13 9.06 -0.25
C ILE A 102 12.58 7.65 -0.68
N CYS A 103 11.67 6.80 -1.14
CA CYS A 103 12.00 5.47 -1.64
C CYS A 103 12.99 5.50 -2.80
N LYS A 104 12.81 6.45 -3.75
CA LYS A 104 13.76 6.64 -4.86
C LYS A 104 15.15 7.02 -4.35
N LYS A 105 15.25 7.90 -3.34
CA LYS A 105 16.51 8.30 -2.70
C LYS A 105 17.20 7.12 -2.03
N GLU A 106 16.44 6.30 -1.32
CA GLU A 106 16.94 5.11 -0.61
C GLU A 106 17.11 3.88 -1.54
N LYS A 107 16.85 4.04 -2.85
CA LYS A 107 16.99 2.98 -3.88
C LYS A 107 16.13 1.74 -3.64
N ILE A 108 14.96 1.90 -3.03
CA ILE A 108 13.97 0.85 -2.80
C ILE A 108 12.69 1.15 -3.59
N LEU A 109 11.96 0.16 -4.08
CA LEU A 109 10.71 0.37 -4.78
C LEU A 109 9.61 0.80 -3.81
N PHE A 110 8.88 1.85 -4.19
CA PHE A 110 7.67 2.26 -3.50
C PHE A 110 6.49 1.44 -4.00
N MET A 111 5.73 0.86 -3.06
CA MET A 111 4.48 0.16 -3.32
C MET A 111 3.40 0.63 -2.36
N SER A 112 2.15 0.60 -2.80
CA SER A 112 0.98 0.76 -1.94
C SER A 112 -0.18 -0.08 -2.45
N THR A 113 -0.96 -0.64 -1.53
CA THR A 113 -2.19 -1.37 -1.85
C THR A 113 -3.36 -0.40 -1.86
N PRO A 114 -4.02 -0.15 -3.00
CA PRO A 114 -5.25 0.63 -3.05
C PRO A 114 -6.45 -0.23 -2.69
N PHE A 115 -7.50 0.37 -2.11
CA PHE A 115 -8.75 -0.29 -1.75
C PHE A 115 -9.97 0.23 -2.54
N SER A 116 -9.76 1.17 -3.45
CA SER A 116 -10.77 1.68 -4.36
C SER A 116 -10.15 2.06 -5.71
N VAL A 117 -10.99 2.26 -6.73
CA VAL A 117 -10.53 2.76 -8.03
C VAL A 117 -9.89 4.14 -7.91
N ASP A 118 -10.42 5.01 -7.06
CA ASP A 118 -9.88 6.37 -6.88
C ASP A 118 -8.53 6.33 -6.16
N ASP A 119 -8.38 5.49 -5.13
CA ASP A 119 -7.07 5.25 -4.50
C ASP A 119 -6.08 4.66 -5.50
N ALA A 120 -6.52 3.75 -6.36
CA ALA A 120 -5.68 3.15 -7.39
C ALA A 120 -5.19 4.17 -8.42
N LYS A 121 -6.02 5.14 -8.82
CA LYS A 121 -5.61 6.26 -9.69
C LYS A 121 -4.51 7.10 -9.07
N GLU A 122 -4.61 7.39 -7.77
CA GLU A 122 -3.58 8.14 -7.05
C GLU A 122 -2.28 7.32 -6.90
N VAL A 123 -2.38 6.08 -6.45
CA VAL A 123 -1.24 5.16 -6.29
C VAL A 123 -0.52 4.91 -7.61
N ASN A 124 -1.27 4.77 -8.73
CA ASN A 124 -0.71 4.50 -10.05
C ASN A 124 0.33 5.53 -10.52
N LYS A 125 0.23 6.78 -10.05
CA LYS A 125 1.18 7.85 -10.40
C LYS A 125 2.59 7.58 -9.90
N PHE A 126 2.75 6.76 -8.86
CA PHE A 126 4.00 6.61 -8.12
C PHE A 126 4.57 5.19 -8.10
N VAL A 127 3.77 4.16 -8.40
CA VAL A 127 4.20 2.76 -8.33
C VAL A 127 4.60 2.20 -9.70
N LYS A 128 5.51 1.25 -9.71
CA LYS A 128 5.87 0.46 -10.90
C LYS A 128 5.16 -0.90 -10.93
N ILE A 129 4.74 -1.39 -9.78
CA ILE A 129 4.06 -2.68 -9.59
C ILE A 129 2.84 -2.41 -8.72
N HIS A 130 1.69 -2.93 -9.13
CA HIS A 130 0.47 -2.85 -8.34
C HIS A 130 0.36 -4.02 -7.36
N LYS A 131 -0.32 -3.77 -6.24
CA LYS A 131 -0.67 -4.79 -5.25
C LYS A 131 -2.16 -4.80 -5.03
N ILE A 132 -2.75 -6.00 -5.03
CA ILE A 132 -4.15 -6.23 -4.69
C ILE A 132 -4.20 -7.02 -3.38
N ALA A 133 -4.98 -6.53 -2.41
CA ALA A 133 -5.23 -7.24 -1.17
C ALA A 133 -6.20 -8.40 -1.39
N ALA A 134 -6.14 -9.43 -0.55
CA ALA A 134 -7.05 -10.57 -0.62
C ALA A 134 -8.53 -10.15 -0.50
N PHE A 135 -8.81 -9.11 0.28
CA PHE A 135 -10.17 -8.56 0.43
C PHE A 135 -10.71 -7.91 -0.85
N GLU A 136 -9.84 -7.48 -1.77
CA GLU A 136 -10.20 -6.79 -3.00
C GLU A 136 -10.14 -7.71 -4.24
N ILE A 137 -9.93 -9.02 -4.06
CA ILE A 137 -9.77 -9.95 -5.18
C ILE A 137 -11.05 -10.09 -6.04
N ASN A 138 -12.20 -9.79 -5.48
CA ASN A 138 -13.50 -9.78 -6.16
C ASN A 138 -13.98 -8.37 -6.54
N HIS A 139 -13.17 -7.34 -6.32
CA HIS A 139 -13.48 -5.96 -6.69
C HIS A 139 -13.23 -5.73 -8.18
N VAL A 140 -14.12 -6.22 -9.04
CA VAL A 140 -13.97 -6.26 -10.51
C VAL A 140 -13.53 -4.92 -11.09
N ARG A 141 -14.18 -3.81 -10.72
CA ARG A 141 -13.83 -2.47 -11.22
C ARG A 141 -12.41 -2.04 -10.89
N LEU A 142 -11.91 -2.42 -9.70
CA LEU A 142 -10.53 -2.16 -9.30
C LEU A 142 -9.56 -2.99 -10.15
N LEU A 143 -9.87 -4.27 -10.36
CA LEU A 143 -9.07 -5.18 -11.18
C LEU A 143 -8.98 -4.69 -12.63
N GLU A 144 -10.12 -4.31 -13.23
CA GLU A 144 -10.19 -3.76 -14.60
C GLU A 144 -9.33 -2.50 -14.73
N TYR A 145 -9.46 -1.55 -13.78
CA TYR A 145 -8.64 -0.35 -13.79
C TYR A 145 -7.14 -0.69 -13.70
N LEU A 146 -6.73 -1.53 -12.75
CA LEU A 146 -5.33 -1.89 -12.57
C LEU A 146 -4.77 -2.62 -13.81
N ALA A 147 -5.53 -3.53 -14.40
CA ALA A 147 -5.15 -4.22 -15.63
C ALA A 147 -4.97 -3.24 -16.80
N SER A 148 -5.83 -2.21 -16.91
CA SER A 148 -5.72 -1.19 -17.95
C SER A 148 -4.41 -0.39 -17.90
N THR A 149 -3.75 -0.31 -16.75
CA THR A 149 -2.47 0.40 -16.56
C THR A 149 -1.29 -0.32 -17.21
N LYS A 150 -1.43 -1.61 -17.55
CA LYS A 150 -0.39 -2.49 -18.11
C LYS A 150 0.87 -2.61 -17.22
N LYS A 151 0.78 -2.27 -15.95
CA LYS A 151 1.83 -2.51 -14.97
C LYS A 151 1.69 -3.92 -14.40
N PRO A 152 2.78 -4.56 -13.96
CA PRO A 152 2.72 -5.83 -13.23
C PRO A 152 1.83 -5.72 -12.00
N ILE A 153 1.12 -6.80 -11.68
CA ILE A 153 0.19 -6.88 -10.55
C ILE A 153 0.57 -8.07 -9.68
N ILE A 154 0.71 -7.83 -8.37
CA ILE A 154 0.85 -8.88 -7.35
C ILE A 154 -0.50 -9.00 -6.64
N ILE A 155 -1.09 -10.19 -6.66
CA ILE A 155 -2.40 -10.46 -6.05
C ILE A 155 -2.20 -11.38 -4.84
N SER A 156 -2.74 -10.98 -3.68
CA SER A 156 -2.90 -11.90 -2.55
C SER A 156 -4.19 -12.70 -2.73
N THR A 157 -4.09 -13.98 -2.54
CA THR A 157 -5.24 -14.90 -2.41
C THR A 157 -5.41 -15.24 -0.94
N GLY A 158 -6.65 -15.33 -0.47
CA GLY A 158 -6.97 -15.63 0.92
C GLY A 158 -6.65 -17.07 1.33
#